data_18dc73bf1cb9a493b2d94da1c912c91d
#
_entry.id   18dc73bf1cb9a493b2d94da1c912c91d
#
_cell.length_a   1.000
_cell.length_b   1.000
_cell.length_c   1.000
_cell.angle_alpha   90.00
_cell.angle_beta   90.00
_cell.angle_gamma   90.00
#
_symmetry.space_group_name_H-M   'P 1'
#
loop_
_entity.id
_entity.type
_entity.pdbx_description
1 polymer ?
#
loop_
_entity_poly.entity_id
_entity_poly.type
_entity_poly.pdbx_seq_one_letter_code
_entity_poly.pdbx_strand_id
1 'polypeptide(L)'
;MELLISAGLILAIVLWGVAAPDSLGAVFDTALAAITRNFGWFYLWVVLGLVVMALILAFSRYGDLKLGQEDDEPEFSIGAWFAMLFAAGMGIGLVFWGVAEPISHYGTPPPGIAPHTPEAANAAMRYSFFHWGLHPWAVYSIVALAIAFFQFRKGGSALVSTAVMALPWAPLQRIGPVVNVLAVIATAFGVAASLGIGALQINSGLAATMGVPVNEAWQVGIIGVTTVLFLASAVSGVARGIKWLSTFNLIIAALLALAVFTLGPTVVIIDTFTNTLGSYLSEFVRMSLRMTPFRDSGWVSGWTVFYWAWWASWSPFVGLFIARVSRGRSIREFILGTVLAPTLAAFVWFSVFGGTALHLQIMQGVPIADAVNADVSTALFSLFHSLPWGALMSGVATVLVVVFFVTSGDSAVLVLGMMSTRGNENPSARVKVVWGLLISGIAVSLLLAGGVKAVQTATIVFALPFTAVILLMALALWRGVKADWEAEDRRDRALRRRLREMAGPATPPQP
;
A
#
# COMPACT_ATOMS: atom_id res chain seq x y z
N MET A 1 -16.29 14.62 17.31
CA MET A 1 -16.01 13.55 18.28
C MET A 1 -14.89 12.64 17.76
N GLU A 2 -14.99 12.12 16.53
CA GLU A 2 -13.97 11.22 15.91
C GLU A 2 -12.58 11.86 15.88
N LEU A 3 -12.46 13.12 15.40
CA LEU A 3 -11.20 13.87 15.41
C LEU A 3 -10.57 13.95 16.82
N LEU A 4 -11.35 14.30 17.82
CA LEU A 4 -10.83 14.50 19.18
C LEU A 4 -10.37 13.17 19.81
N ILE A 5 -11.10 12.08 19.57
CA ILE A 5 -10.74 10.75 20.09
C ILE A 5 -9.47 10.26 19.39
N SER A 6 -9.44 10.27 18.04
CA SER A 6 -8.29 9.77 17.31
C SER A 6 -7.03 10.60 17.56
N ALA A 7 -7.14 11.92 17.51
CA ALA A 7 -6.02 12.81 17.77
C ALA A 7 -5.53 12.73 19.23
N GLY A 8 -6.45 12.59 20.21
CA GLY A 8 -6.09 12.43 21.60
C GLY A 8 -5.36 11.13 21.90
N LEU A 9 -5.81 10.01 21.33
CA LEU A 9 -5.15 8.71 21.46
C LEU A 9 -3.76 8.72 20.84
N ILE A 10 -3.65 9.28 19.62
CA ILE A 10 -2.36 9.38 18.93
C ILE A 10 -1.41 10.33 19.68
N LEU A 11 -1.90 11.48 20.16
CA LEU A 11 -1.09 12.41 20.94
C LEU A 11 -0.55 11.75 22.21
N ALA A 12 -1.36 10.96 22.90
CA ALA A 12 -0.90 10.22 24.09
C ALA A 12 0.25 9.24 23.75
N ILE A 13 0.16 8.53 22.63
CA ILE A 13 1.21 7.60 22.16
C ILE A 13 2.47 8.38 21.76
N VAL A 14 2.33 9.51 21.07
CA VAL A 14 3.45 10.37 20.68
C VAL A 14 4.17 10.90 21.92
N LEU A 15 3.43 11.43 22.89
CA LEU A 15 4.01 11.93 24.15
C LEU A 15 4.69 10.81 24.93
N TRP A 16 4.12 9.62 24.97
CA TRP A 16 4.76 8.45 25.59
C TRP A 16 6.06 8.07 24.88
N GLY A 17 6.04 7.99 23.53
CA GLY A 17 7.24 7.62 22.75
C GLY A 17 8.37 8.64 22.84
N VAL A 18 8.06 9.92 22.99
CA VAL A 18 9.09 10.96 23.19
C VAL A 18 9.61 10.96 24.64
N ALA A 19 8.72 10.76 25.63
CA ALA A 19 9.09 10.83 27.03
C ALA A 19 9.77 9.53 27.54
N ALA A 20 9.40 8.37 26.99
CA ALA A 20 9.89 7.06 27.41
C ALA A 20 9.94 6.07 26.24
N PRO A 21 10.85 6.28 25.25
CA PRO A 21 10.91 5.48 24.03
C PRO A 21 11.13 3.98 24.30
N ASP A 22 11.99 3.62 25.22
CA ASP A 22 12.25 2.22 25.59
C ASP A 22 11.00 1.52 26.13
N SER A 23 10.20 2.23 26.94
CA SER A 23 8.94 1.72 27.47
C SER A 23 7.90 1.48 26.37
N LEU A 24 7.79 2.41 25.42
CA LEU A 24 6.92 2.25 24.27
C LEU A 24 7.36 1.06 23.41
N GLY A 25 8.66 0.95 23.12
CA GLY A 25 9.25 -0.15 22.38
C GLY A 25 8.95 -1.51 23.00
N ALA A 26 9.17 -1.66 24.33
CA ALA A 26 8.92 -2.90 25.06
C ALA A 26 7.43 -3.32 25.03
N VAL A 27 6.50 -2.37 25.15
CA VAL A 27 5.06 -2.64 25.05
C VAL A 27 4.68 -3.07 23.63
N PHE A 28 5.22 -2.40 22.62
CA PHE A 28 4.97 -2.77 21.23
C PHE A 28 5.56 -4.14 20.86
N ASP A 29 6.75 -4.47 21.32
CA ASP A 29 7.35 -5.80 21.13
C ASP A 29 6.49 -6.90 21.78
N THR A 30 5.99 -6.64 22.99
CA THR A 30 5.08 -7.57 23.69
C THR A 30 3.76 -7.75 22.92
N ALA A 31 3.17 -6.66 22.45
CA ALA A 31 1.95 -6.69 21.66
C ALA A 31 2.18 -7.40 20.32
N LEU A 32 3.31 -7.13 19.64
CA LEU A 32 3.69 -7.81 18.40
C LEU A 32 3.78 -9.33 18.62
N ALA A 33 4.50 -9.77 19.65
CA ALA A 33 4.64 -11.20 19.96
C ALA A 33 3.29 -11.87 20.22
N ALA A 34 2.38 -11.19 20.94
CA ALA A 34 1.03 -11.69 21.19
C ALA A 34 0.20 -11.75 19.90
N ILE A 35 0.25 -10.72 19.06
CA ILE A 35 -0.51 -10.63 17.80
C ILE A 35 0.00 -11.68 16.81
N THR A 36 1.29 -11.75 16.57
CA THR A 36 1.84 -12.66 15.56
C THR A 36 1.66 -14.13 15.95
N ARG A 37 1.80 -14.46 17.25
CA ARG A 37 1.53 -15.80 17.76
C ARG A 37 0.08 -16.23 17.62
N ASN A 38 -0.87 -15.32 17.92
CA ASN A 38 -2.28 -15.67 17.98
C ASN A 38 -3.04 -15.36 16.68
N PHE A 39 -2.62 -14.36 15.91
CA PHE A 39 -3.34 -13.81 14.75
C PHE A 39 -2.51 -13.75 13.47
N GLY A 40 -1.28 -14.25 13.43
CA GLY A 40 -0.47 -14.27 12.20
C GLY A 40 -1.19 -15.00 11.06
N TRP A 41 -1.81 -16.16 11.35
CA TRP A 41 -2.64 -16.93 10.41
C TRP A 41 -3.82 -16.13 9.87
N PHE A 42 -4.41 -15.24 10.69
CA PHE A 42 -5.56 -14.42 10.32
C PHE A 42 -5.23 -13.46 9.18
N TYR A 43 -4.09 -12.77 9.25
CA TYR A 43 -3.63 -11.91 8.17
C TYR A 43 -3.49 -12.67 6.84
N LEU A 44 -2.90 -13.88 6.87
CA LEU A 44 -2.71 -14.68 5.66
C LEU A 44 -4.04 -15.07 5.01
N TRP A 45 -4.98 -15.58 5.81
CA TRP A 45 -6.30 -15.97 5.32
C TRP A 45 -7.11 -14.78 4.81
N VAL A 46 -7.07 -13.64 5.51
CA VAL A 46 -7.80 -12.44 5.08
C VAL A 46 -7.27 -11.98 3.73
N VAL A 47 -5.96 -11.79 3.61
CA VAL A 47 -5.38 -11.22 2.38
C VAL A 47 -5.57 -12.18 1.20
N LEU A 48 -5.38 -13.49 1.37
CA LEU A 48 -5.71 -14.47 0.33
C LEU A 48 -7.20 -14.46 -0.02
N GLY A 49 -8.07 -14.36 0.98
CA GLY A 49 -9.53 -14.24 0.77
C GLY A 49 -9.91 -13.02 -0.06
N LEU A 50 -9.23 -11.88 0.15
CA LEU A 50 -9.45 -10.67 -0.66
C LEU A 50 -8.97 -10.85 -2.10
N VAL A 51 -7.84 -11.55 -2.33
CA VAL A 51 -7.41 -11.93 -3.69
C VAL A 51 -8.45 -12.79 -4.38
N VAL A 52 -8.92 -13.84 -3.71
CA VAL A 52 -9.95 -14.74 -4.25
C VAL A 52 -11.24 -13.98 -4.54
N MET A 53 -11.67 -13.10 -3.63
CA MET A 53 -12.85 -12.27 -3.83
C MET A 53 -12.69 -11.33 -5.03
N ALA A 54 -11.54 -10.69 -5.20
CA ALA A 54 -11.25 -9.83 -6.34
C ALA A 54 -11.35 -10.62 -7.66
N LEU A 55 -10.77 -11.82 -7.72
CA LEU A 55 -10.86 -12.69 -8.89
C LEU A 55 -12.31 -13.09 -9.18
N ILE A 56 -13.07 -13.51 -8.16
CA ILE A 56 -14.49 -13.88 -8.35
C ILE A 56 -15.29 -12.68 -8.86
N LEU A 57 -15.11 -11.49 -8.31
CA LEU A 57 -15.82 -10.28 -8.77
C LEU A 57 -15.45 -9.91 -10.20
N ALA A 58 -14.15 -9.97 -10.57
CA ALA A 58 -13.69 -9.61 -11.90
C ALA A 58 -14.16 -10.58 -12.99
N PHE A 59 -14.13 -11.90 -12.72
CA PHE A 59 -14.38 -12.94 -13.73
C PHE A 59 -15.80 -13.53 -13.68
N SER A 60 -16.67 -13.05 -12.80
CA SER A 60 -18.06 -13.45 -12.75
C SER A 60 -18.99 -12.40 -13.40
N ARG A 61 -20.28 -12.71 -13.41
CA ARG A 61 -21.37 -11.81 -13.83
C ARG A 61 -21.44 -10.48 -13.07
N TYR A 62 -20.84 -10.40 -11.89
CA TYR A 62 -20.80 -9.17 -11.09
C TYR A 62 -19.82 -8.13 -11.65
N GLY A 63 -18.88 -8.57 -12.47
CA GLY A 63 -17.87 -7.72 -13.09
C GLY A 63 -18.44 -6.63 -14.03
N ASP A 64 -19.64 -6.81 -14.55
CA ASP A 64 -20.26 -5.88 -15.50
C ASP A 64 -20.98 -4.72 -14.81
N LEU A 65 -21.24 -4.81 -13.49
CA LEU A 65 -21.85 -3.72 -12.73
C LEU A 65 -20.93 -2.48 -12.71
N LYS A 66 -21.51 -1.30 -12.96
CA LYS A 66 -20.79 -0.02 -12.94
C LYS A 66 -20.68 0.57 -11.52
N LEU A 67 -19.59 1.27 -11.26
CA LEU A 67 -19.36 2.09 -10.07
C LEU A 67 -19.98 3.47 -10.27
N GLY A 68 -21.30 3.53 -10.18
CA GLY A 68 -22.14 4.69 -10.45
C GLY A 68 -23.49 4.27 -10.93
N GLN A 69 -24.19 5.16 -11.61
CA GLN A 69 -25.43 4.85 -12.34
C GLN A 69 -25.09 4.13 -13.64
N GLU A 70 -26.09 3.51 -14.28
CA GLU A 70 -25.89 2.72 -15.51
C GLU A 70 -25.38 3.56 -16.70
N ASP A 71 -25.76 4.83 -16.75
CA ASP A 71 -25.38 5.83 -17.76
C ASP A 71 -24.09 6.60 -17.41
N ASP A 72 -23.54 6.44 -16.19
CA ASP A 72 -22.28 7.08 -15.82
C ASP A 72 -21.13 6.58 -16.72
N GLU A 73 -20.35 7.53 -17.25
CA GLU A 73 -19.11 7.25 -17.99
C GLU A 73 -17.88 7.54 -17.13
N PRO A 74 -16.74 6.85 -17.39
CA PRO A 74 -15.51 7.13 -16.68
C PRO A 74 -15.05 8.57 -16.85
N GLU A 75 -14.77 9.26 -15.73
CA GLU A 75 -14.30 10.65 -15.72
C GLU A 75 -12.92 10.80 -16.38
N PHE A 76 -12.09 9.76 -16.33
CA PHE A 76 -10.71 9.75 -16.82
C PHE A 76 -10.51 8.71 -17.92
N SER A 77 -9.72 9.05 -18.95
CA SER A 77 -9.26 8.06 -19.93
C SER A 77 -8.47 6.93 -19.27
N ILE A 78 -8.40 5.76 -19.90
CA ILE A 78 -7.66 4.59 -19.37
C ILE A 78 -6.20 4.94 -19.03
N GLY A 79 -5.51 5.64 -19.94
CA GLY A 79 -4.11 6.03 -19.70
C GLY A 79 -3.92 6.99 -18.54
N ALA A 80 -4.79 8.00 -18.39
CA ALA A 80 -4.75 8.91 -17.26
C ALA A 80 -5.08 8.20 -15.94
N TRP A 81 -6.04 7.28 -15.97
CA TRP A 81 -6.42 6.49 -14.81
C TRP A 81 -5.28 5.57 -14.35
N PHE A 82 -4.62 4.85 -15.25
CA PHE A 82 -3.43 4.07 -14.90
C PHE A 82 -2.31 4.93 -14.33
N ALA A 83 -2.02 6.08 -14.92
CA ALA A 83 -1.02 7.00 -14.37
C ALA A 83 -1.34 7.43 -12.93
N MET A 84 -2.63 7.67 -12.62
CA MET A 84 -3.07 7.98 -11.25
C MET A 84 -2.97 6.79 -10.31
N LEU A 85 -3.28 5.56 -10.76
CA LEU A 85 -3.10 4.34 -9.97
C LEU A 85 -1.62 4.11 -9.64
N PHE A 86 -0.73 4.31 -10.61
CA PHE A 86 0.72 4.25 -10.38
C PHE A 86 1.18 5.29 -9.36
N ALA A 87 0.71 6.53 -9.49
CA ALA A 87 1.06 7.61 -8.56
C ALA A 87 0.62 7.30 -7.11
N ALA A 88 -0.49 6.59 -6.93
CA ALA A 88 -0.98 6.18 -5.62
C ALA A 88 -0.18 5.02 -4.99
N GLY A 89 0.39 4.15 -5.83
CA GLY A 89 1.05 2.92 -5.39
C GLY A 89 2.57 2.97 -5.38
N MET A 90 3.14 3.87 -6.17
CA MET A 90 4.59 4.07 -6.25
C MET A 90 4.98 5.16 -5.24
N GLY A 91 5.67 4.77 -4.20
CA GLY A 91 6.03 5.67 -3.12
C GLY A 91 7.36 5.32 -2.47
N ILE A 92 7.64 5.94 -1.34
CA ILE A 92 8.87 5.76 -0.54
C ILE A 92 9.15 4.26 -0.31
N GLY A 93 8.13 3.47 0.03
CA GLY A 93 8.28 2.05 0.33
C GLY A 93 8.90 1.26 -0.82
N LEU A 94 8.44 1.48 -2.07
CA LEU A 94 8.98 0.76 -3.23
C LEU A 94 10.43 1.14 -3.51
N VAL A 95 10.77 2.43 -3.36
CA VAL A 95 12.15 2.90 -3.55
C VAL A 95 13.08 2.35 -2.47
N PHE A 96 12.59 2.27 -1.22
CA PHE A 96 13.35 1.73 -0.10
C PHE A 96 13.57 0.22 -0.23
N TRP A 97 12.50 -0.53 -0.43
CA TRP A 97 12.54 -2.00 -0.41
C TRP A 97 12.98 -2.63 -1.72
N GLY A 98 13.06 -1.87 -2.82
CA GLY A 98 13.42 -2.40 -4.14
C GLY A 98 14.78 -3.10 -4.20
N VAL A 99 15.73 -2.69 -3.34
CA VAL A 99 17.03 -3.34 -3.14
C VAL A 99 17.09 -4.01 -1.77
N ALA A 100 16.60 -3.33 -0.74
CA ALA A 100 16.74 -3.76 0.65
C ALA A 100 16.10 -5.13 0.90
N GLU A 101 14.90 -5.37 0.41
CA GLU A 101 14.20 -6.64 0.63
C GLU A 101 14.86 -7.83 -0.06
N PRO A 102 15.16 -7.79 -1.39
CA PRO A 102 15.86 -8.89 -2.04
C PRO A 102 17.20 -9.25 -1.37
N ILE A 103 17.99 -8.26 -0.99
CA ILE A 103 19.28 -8.48 -0.32
C ILE A 103 19.08 -9.04 1.09
N SER A 104 18.12 -8.51 1.87
CA SER A 104 17.80 -9.03 3.19
C SER A 104 17.33 -10.49 3.16
N HIS A 105 16.49 -10.84 2.18
CA HIS A 105 16.05 -12.24 1.98
C HIS A 105 17.16 -13.16 1.47
N TYR A 106 18.12 -12.63 0.74
CA TYR A 106 19.30 -13.39 0.34
C TYR A 106 20.18 -13.76 1.56
N GLY A 107 20.37 -12.81 2.48
CA GLY A 107 21.11 -13.01 3.74
C GLY A 107 20.31 -13.77 4.81
N THR A 108 19.00 -13.55 4.87
CA THR A 108 18.11 -14.20 5.84
C THR A 108 16.86 -14.73 5.11
N PRO A 109 16.99 -15.85 4.38
CA PRO A 109 15.90 -16.38 3.57
C PRO A 109 14.79 -17.00 4.41
N PRO A 110 13.62 -17.32 3.79
CA PRO A 110 12.56 -18.05 4.44
C PRO A 110 13.06 -19.40 5.00
N PRO A 111 12.49 -19.88 6.13
CA PRO A 111 12.93 -21.13 6.77
C PRO A 111 12.99 -22.31 5.80
N GLY A 112 14.09 -23.05 5.87
CA GLY A 112 14.35 -24.22 5.02
C GLY A 112 15.20 -23.95 3.79
N ILE A 113 15.66 -22.70 3.60
CA ILE A 113 16.59 -22.29 2.54
C ILE A 113 17.90 -21.84 3.21
N ALA A 114 19.05 -22.31 2.71
CA ALA A 114 20.34 -21.86 3.21
C ALA A 114 20.63 -20.42 2.73
N PRO A 115 21.13 -19.53 3.62
CA PRO A 115 21.51 -18.18 3.21
C PRO A 115 22.69 -18.18 2.21
N HIS A 116 22.79 -17.10 1.45
CA HIS A 116 23.88 -16.88 0.48
C HIS A 116 24.00 -17.95 -0.61
N THR A 117 22.89 -18.60 -0.97
CA THR A 117 22.82 -19.61 -2.06
C THR A 117 22.02 -19.07 -3.27
N PRO A 118 22.17 -19.68 -4.45
CA PRO A 118 21.29 -19.36 -5.59
C PRO A 118 19.80 -19.56 -5.29
N GLU A 119 19.46 -20.56 -4.47
CA GLU A 119 18.10 -20.81 -3.99
C GLU A 119 17.59 -19.68 -3.11
N ALA A 120 18.45 -19.10 -2.26
CA ALA A 120 18.11 -17.93 -1.45
C ALA A 120 17.86 -16.71 -2.33
N ALA A 121 18.66 -16.49 -3.39
CA ALA A 121 18.45 -15.39 -4.34
C ALA A 121 17.11 -15.55 -5.10
N ASN A 122 16.81 -16.75 -5.60
CA ASN A 122 15.54 -17.03 -6.25
C ASN A 122 14.34 -16.84 -5.29
N ALA A 123 14.47 -17.30 -4.05
CA ALA A 123 13.45 -17.09 -3.02
C ALA A 123 13.30 -15.60 -2.66
N ALA A 124 14.40 -14.86 -2.58
CA ALA A 124 14.41 -13.43 -2.29
C ALA A 124 13.57 -12.65 -3.33
N MET A 125 13.82 -12.86 -4.61
CA MET A 125 13.07 -12.22 -5.68
C MET A 125 11.60 -12.65 -5.68
N ARG A 126 11.33 -13.95 -5.49
CA ARG A 126 9.96 -14.48 -5.45
C ARG A 126 9.15 -13.91 -4.30
N TYR A 127 9.73 -13.75 -3.10
CA TYR A 127 9.04 -13.15 -1.97
C TYR A 127 8.88 -11.63 -2.14
N SER A 128 9.81 -10.94 -2.76
CA SER A 128 9.62 -9.53 -3.13
C SER A 128 8.44 -9.36 -4.10
N PHE A 129 8.31 -10.23 -5.11
CA PHE A 129 7.11 -10.24 -5.96
C PHE A 129 5.83 -10.54 -5.19
N PHE A 130 5.91 -11.46 -4.22
CA PHE A 130 4.78 -11.84 -3.40
C PHE A 130 4.30 -10.70 -2.49
N HIS A 131 5.21 -10.02 -1.83
CA HIS A 131 4.87 -8.93 -0.91
C HIS A 131 4.38 -7.66 -1.61
N TRP A 132 4.74 -7.44 -2.89
CA TRP A 132 4.42 -6.22 -3.65
C TRP A 132 3.51 -6.46 -4.86
N GLY A 133 3.09 -7.71 -5.09
CA GLY A 133 2.29 -8.13 -6.23
C GLY A 133 0.79 -8.12 -5.98
N LEU A 134 0.12 -9.22 -6.36
CA LEU A 134 -1.34 -9.31 -6.36
C LEU A 134 -1.98 -9.09 -4.99
N HIS A 135 -1.32 -9.51 -3.91
CA HIS A 135 -1.87 -9.47 -2.56
C HIS A 135 -2.14 -8.04 -2.06
N PRO A 136 -1.15 -7.11 -2.00
CA PRO A 136 -1.41 -5.74 -1.58
C PRO A 136 -2.43 -5.04 -2.47
N TRP A 137 -2.36 -5.25 -3.77
CA TRP A 137 -3.28 -4.60 -4.71
C TRP A 137 -4.70 -5.15 -4.61
N ALA A 138 -4.89 -6.42 -4.23
CA ALA A 138 -6.20 -6.95 -3.89
C ALA A 138 -6.76 -6.33 -2.61
N VAL A 139 -5.95 -6.11 -1.57
CA VAL A 139 -6.37 -5.40 -0.35
C VAL A 139 -6.87 -3.99 -0.71
N TYR A 140 -6.06 -3.23 -1.44
CA TYR A 140 -6.43 -1.88 -1.88
C TYR A 140 -7.66 -1.86 -2.79
N SER A 141 -7.72 -2.80 -3.74
CA SER A 141 -8.82 -2.91 -4.69
C SER A 141 -10.14 -3.19 -3.99
N ILE A 142 -10.21 -4.15 -3.06
CA ILE A 142 -11.45 -4.48 -2.36
C ILE A 142 -11.92 -3.35 -1.44
N VAL A 143 -11.00 -2.70 -0.72
CA VAL A 143 -11.34 -1.54 0.13
C VAL A 143 -11.84 -0.38 -0.74
N ALA A 144 -11.12 -0.04 -1.82
CA ALA A 144 -11.50 1.01 -2.75
C ALA A 144 -12.84 0.71 -3.45
N LEU A 145 -13.04 -0.54 -3.87
CA LEU A 145 -14.29 -0.99 -4.49
C LEU A 145 -15.48 -0.87 -3.54
N ALA A 146 -15.29 -1.24 -2.26
CA ALA A 146 -16.33 -1.06 -1.24
C ALA A 146 -16.69 0.42 -1.07
N ILE A 147 -15.69 1.30 -0.94
CA ILE A 147 -15.91 2.74 -0.84
C ILE A 147 -16.64 3.25 -2.08
N ALA A 148 -16.15 2.97 -3.29
CA ALA A 148 -16.72 3.42 -4.56
C ALA A 148 -18.16 2.91 -4.75
N PHE A 149 -18.42 1.64 -4.47
CA PHE A 149 -19.75 1.03 -4.58
C PHE A 149 -20.76 1.71 -3.67
N PHE A 150 -20.44 1.88 -2.38
CA PHE A 150 -21.36 2.49 -1.43
C PHE A 150 -21.50 4.00 -1.64
N GLN A 151 -20.45 4.68 -2.11
CA GLN A 151 -20.50 6.12 -2.41
C GLN A 151 -21.24 6.40 -3.72
N PHE A 152 -20.81 5.84 -4.83
CA PHE A 152 -21.31 6.26 -6.14
C PHE A 152 -22.58 5.53 -6.55
N ARG A 153 -22.72 4.25 -6.19
CA ARG A 153 -23.89 3.46 -6.58
C ARG A 153 -25.01 3.51 -5.55
N LYS A 154 -24.68 3.61 -4.26
CA LYS A 154 -25.66 3.68 -3.15
C LYS A 154 -25.90 5.09 -2.60
N GLY A 155 -25.17 6.10 -3.07
CA GLY A 155 -25.32 7.49 -2.63
C GLY A 155 -24.88 7.76 -1.18
N GLY A 156 -24.05 6.88 -0.62
CA GLY A 156 -23.51 7.04 0.73
C GLY A 156 -22.30 7.98 0.78
N SER A 157 -21.69 8.13 1.94
CA SER A 157 -20.45 8.88 2.11
C SER A 157 -19.22 8.04 1.73
N ALA A 158 -18.09 8.69 1.45
CA ALA A 158 -16.80 8.05 1.18
C ALA A 158 -16.13 7.45 2.42
N LEU A 159 -16.82 7.42 3.57
CA LEU A 159 -16.27 6.88 4.81
C LEU A 159 -16.28 5.35 4.80
N VAL A 160 -15.24 4.77 5.37
CA VAL A 160 -15.12 3.32 5.58
C VAL A 160 -16.33 2.73 6.33
N SER A 161 -16.84 3.46 7.32
CA SER A 161 -18.02 3.06 8.10
C SER A 161 -19.27 2.89 7.26
N THR A 162 -19.42 3.61 6.14
CA THR A 162 -20.60 3.53 5.28
C THR A 162 -20.83 2.10 4.76
N ALA A 163 -19.77 1.43 4.34
CA ALA A 163 -19.84 0.04 3.91
C ALA A 163 -20.24 -0.89 5.08
N VAL A 164 -19.60 -0.74 6.25
CA VAL A 164 -19.86 -1.60 7.42
C VAL A 164 -21.29 -1.43 7.93
N MET A 165 -21.80 -0.19 7.99
CA MET A 165 -23.16 0.10 8.43
C MET A 165 -24.24 -0.37 7.46
N ALA A 166 -23.90 -0.68 6.22
CA ALA A 166 -24.81 -1.27 5.24
C ALA A 166 -25.15 -2.75 5.55
N LEU A 167 -24.40 -3.39 6.46
CA LEU A 167 -24.72 -4.75 6.91
C LEU A 167 -26.00 -4.78 7.75
N PRO A 168 -26.85 -5.84 7.62
CA PRO A 168 -28.19 -5.88 8.24
C PRO A 168 -28.17 -6.20 9.75
N TRP A 169 -27.02 -6.11 10.41
CA TRP A 169 -26.88 -6.44 11.82
C TRP A 169 -26.91 -5.16 12.67
N ALA A 170 -27.92 -5.04 13.51
CA ALA A 170 -28.16 -3.85 14.32
C ALA A 170 -26.94 -3.34 15.13
N PRO A 171 -26.08 -4.20 15.73
CA PRO A 171 -24.87 -3.72 16.39
C PRO A 171 -23.91 -2.97 15.42
N LEU A 172 -23.72 -3.49 14.19
CA LEU A 172 -22.81 -2.91 13.20
C LEU A 172 -23.29 -1.55 12.67
N GLN A 173 -24.61 -1.33 12.65
CA GLN A 173 -25.18 -0.05 12.23
C GLN A 173 -24.89 1.09 13.22
N ARG A 174 -24.46 0.77 14.45
CA ARG A 174 -24.18 1.74 15.52
C ARG A 174 -22.71 2.01 15.74
N ILE A 175 -21.81 1.17 15.22
CA ILE A 175 -20.36 1.30 15.46
C ILE A 175 -19.63 2.18 14.43
N GLY A 176 -20.36 2.86 13.55
CA GLY A 176 -19.74 3.73 12.51
C GLY A 176 -18.62 4.64 13.04
N PRO A 177 -18.84 5.39 14.14
CA PRO A 177 -17.78 6.22 14.72
C PRO A 177 -16.54 5.43 15.16
N VAL A 178 -16.72 4.22 15.72
CA VAL A 178 -15.60 3.36 16.13
C VAL A 178 -14.80 2.90 14.90
N VAL A 179 -15.52 2.47 13.86
CA VAL A 179 -14.90 2.07 12.58
C VAL A 179 -14.06 3.20 11.98
N ASN A 180 -14.60 4.43 11.98
CA ASN A 180 -13.87 5.59 11.48
C ASN A 180 -12.64 5.92 12.34
N VAL A 181 -12.73 5.84 13.66
CA VAL A 181 -11.57 6.02 14.56
C VAL A 181 -10.50 4.98 14.29
N LEU A 182 -10.87 3.70 14.15
CA LEU A 182 -9.91 2.62 13.81
C LEU A 182 -9.25 2.85 12.45
N ALA A 183 -10.02 3.27 11.43
CA ALA A 183 -9.49 3.60 10.11
C ALA A 183 -8.50 4.78 10.16
N VAL A 184 -8.82 5.82 10.91
CA VAL A 184 -7.94 7.00 11.11
C VAL A 184 -6.65 6.60 11.81
N ILE A 185 -6.72 5.81 12.89
CA ILE A 185 -5.53 5.36 13.64
C ILE A 185 -4.66 4.48 12.75
N ALA A 186 -5.23 3.46 12.10
CA ALA A 186 -4.49 2.58 11.21
C ALA A 186 -3.79 3.39 10.10
N THR A 187 -4.51 4.30 9.44
CA THR A 187 -3.94 5.18 8.41
C THR A 187 -2.82 6.06 8.95
N ALA A 188 -2.99 6.68 10.12
CA ALA A 188 -1.98 7.56 10.70
C ALA A 188 -0.67 6.80 11.00
N PHE A 189 -0.75 5.59 11.55
CA PHE A 189 0.42 4.75 11.80
C PHE A 189 1.04 4.21 10.51
N GLY A 190 0.22 3.80 9.53
CA GLY A 190 0.71 3.36 8.22
C GLY A 190 1.46 4.46 7.48
N VAL A 191 0.92 5.67 7.44
CA VAL A 191 1.58 6.85 6.84
C VAL A 191 2.86 7.21 7.60
N ALA A 192 2.79 7.30 8.93
CA ALA A 192 3.95 7.63 9.75
C ALA A 192 5.09 6.60 9.58
N ALA A 193 4.75 5.32 9.38
CA ALA A 193 5.72 4.29 9.03
C ALA A 193 6.48 4.62 7.75
N SER A 194 5.78 5.03 6.70
CA SER A 194 6.43 5.43 5.44
C SER A 194 7.26 6.71 5.59
N LEU A 195 6.79 7.69 6.38
CA LEU A 195 7.56 8.90 6.67
C LEU A 195 8.84 8.57 7.46
N GLY A 196 8.76 7.66 8.44
CA GLY A 196 9.93 7.18 9.18
C GLY A 196 10.97 6.53 8.27
N ILE A 197 10.55 5.56 7.45
CA ILE A 197 11.41 4.89 6.46
C ILE A 197 11.98 5.92 5.45
N GLY A 198 11.17 6.88 5.01
CA GLY A 198 11.61 7.95 4.11
C GLY A 198 12.69 8.84 4.72
N ALA A 199 12.57 9.19 6.00
CA ALA A 199 13.58 9.99 6.69
C ALA A 199 14.91 9.25 6.81
N LEU A 200 14.89 7.95 7.12
CA LEU A 200 16.08 7.09 7.12
C LEU A 200 16.74 7.08 5.74
N GLN A 201 15.98 6.87 4.68
CA GLN A 201 16.47 6.81 3.31
C GLN A 201 17.04 8.17 2.83
N ILE A 202 16.37 9.28 3.17
CA ILE A 202 16.87 10.62 2.86
C ILE A 202 18.20 10.86 3.59
N ASN A 203 18.31 10.50 4.87
CA ASN A 203 19.56 10.64 5.62
C ASN A 203 20.71 9.83 5.00
N SER A 204 20.46 8.57 4.61
CA SER A 204 21.45 7.75 3.92
C SER A 204 21.81 8.30 2.54
N GLY A 205 20.86 8.89 1.82
CA GLY A 205 21.12 9.56 0.55
C GLY A 205 21.98 10.81 0.69
N LEU A 206 21.72 11.63 1.72
CA LEU A 206 22.57 12.78 2.05
C LEU A 206 23.96 12.35 2.50
N ALA A 207 24.06 11.25 3.26
CA ALA A 207 25.34 10.67 3.62
C ALA A 207 26.15 10.24 2.39
N ALA A 208 25.50 9.53 1.46
CA ALA A 208 26.13 9.03 0.25
C ALA A 208 26.58 10.15 -0.73
N THR A 209 25.89 11.30 -0.71
CA THR A 209 26.16 12.39 -1.68
C THR A 209 26.91 13.58 -1.07
N MET A 210 26.72 13.88 0.20
CA MET A 210 27.24 15.08 0.86
C MET A 210 28.07 14.77 2.12
N GLY A 211 28.21 13.48 2.51
CA GLY A 211 28.95 13.07 3.70
C GLY A 211 28.26 13.45 5.02
N VAL A 212 26.94 13.66 5.01
CA VAL A 212 26.17 13.99 6.22
C VAL A 212 26.13 12.78 7.15
N PRO A 213 26.30 12.94 8.48
CA PRO A 213 26.22 11.83 9.43
C PRO A 213 24.85 11.13 9.40
N VAL A 214 24.85 9.80 9.47
CA VAL A 214 23.62 9.02 9.66
C VAL A 214 23.38 8.87 11.16
N ASN A 215 22.39 9.61 11.66
CA ASN A 215 22.02 9.58 13.08
C ASN A 215 20.60 10.12 13.32
N GLU A 216 20.08 9.88 14.51
CA GLU A 216 18.73 10.28 14.90
C GLU A 216 18.50 11.80 14.79
N ALA A 217 19.49 12.63 15.13
CA ALA A 217 19.33 14.09 15.07
C ALA A 217 19.07 14.57 13.64
N TRP A 218 19.79 14.04 12.65
CA TRP A 218 19.55 14.33 11.25
C TRP A 218 18.19 13.79 10.76
N GLN A 219 17.82 12.58 11.19
CA GLN A 219 16.53 11.98 10.81
C GLN A 219 15.35 12.79 11.36
N VAL A 220 15.40 13.20 12.62
CA VAL A 220 14.41 14.10 13.24
C VAL A 220 14.38 15.47 12.53
N GLY A 221 15.55 16.03 12.21
CA GLY A 221 15.64 17.26 11.43
C GLY A 221 15.01 17.16 10.04
N ILE A 222 15.25 16.03 9.34
CA ILE A 222 14.63 15.73 8.03
C ILE A 222 13.11 15.64 8.15
N ILE A 223 12.57 14.93 9.16
CA ILE A 223 11.13 14.89 9.43
C ILE A 223 10.60 16.30 9.68
N GLY A 224 11.31 17.11 10.49
CA GLY A 224 10.89 18.50 10.76
C GLY A 224 10.79 19.36 9.50
N VAL A 225 11.84 19.37 8.69
CA VAL A 225 11.87 20.14 7.44
C VAL A 225 10.80 19.66 6.46
N THR A 226 10.70 18.36 6.23
CA THR A 226 9.71 17.80 5.31
C THR A 226 8.29 18.01 5.81
N THR A 227 8.05 18.01 7.14
CA THR A 227 6.77 18.37 7.76
C THR A 227 6.37 19.79 7.43
N VAL A 228 7.27 20.74 7.57
CA VAL A 228 7.01 22.14 7.18
C VAL A 228 6.66 22.24 5.70
N LEU A 229 7.40 21.52 4.83
CA LEU A 229 7.17 21.55 3.39
C LEU A 229 5.79 20.98 3.02
N PHE A 230 5.43 19.81 3.51
CA PHE A 230 4.13 19.23 3.16
C PHE A 230 2.95 19.95 3.81
N LEU A 231 3.11 20.53 5.01
CA LEU A 231 2.08 21.35 5.62
C LEU A 231 1.88 22.68 4.88
N ALA A 232 2.97 23.32 4.46
CA ALA A 232 2.87 24.50 3.60
C ALA A 232 2.12 24.20 2.29
N SER A 233 2.40 23.05 1.68
CA SER A 233 1.68 22.58 0.49
C SER A 233 0.19 22.33 0.80
N ALA A 234 -0.12 21.54 1.81
CA ALA A 234 -1.48 21.16 2.18
C ALA A 234 -2.38 22.34 2.57
N VAL A 235 -1.79 23.36 3.25
CA VAL A 235 -2.53 24.55 3.72
C VAL A 235 -2.72 25.56 2.60
N SER A 236 -1.72 25.72 1.71
CA SER A 236 -1.81 26.66 0.58
C SER A 236 -2.83 26.28 -0.48
N GLY A 237 -3.26 24.99 -0.50
CA GLY A 237 -4.28 24.49 -1.42
C GLY A 237 -3.85 24.47 -2.90
N VAL A 238 -2.54 24.43 -3.18
CA VAL A 238 -1.99 24.43 -4.54
C VAL A 238 -2.13 23.04 -5.17
N ALA A 239 -3.35 22.65 -5.50
CA ALA A 239 -3.65 21.36 -6.15
C ALA A 239 -2.85 21.14 -7.46
N ARG A 240 -2.55 22.21 -8.21
CA ARG A 240 -1.70 22.13 -9.41
C ARG A 240 -0.25 21.76 -9.09
N GLY A 241 0.30 22.24 -7.97
CA GLY A 241 1.67 21.93 -7.55
C GLY A 241 1.85 20.45 -7.21
N ILE A 242 0.90 19.87 -6.49
CA ILE A 242 0.93 18.45 -6.11
C ILE A 242 0.86 17.54 -7.34
N LYS A 243 -0.02 17.86 -8.30
CA LYS A 243 -0.11 17.11 -9.57
C LYS A 243 1.20 17.16 -10.34
N TRP A 244 1.85 18.32 -10.39
CA TRP A 244 3.16 18.48 -11.03
C TRP A 244 4.26 17.68 -10.34
N LEU A 245 4.34 17.74 -9.02
CA LEU A 245 5.30 16.98 -8.21
C LEU A 245 5.09 15.47 -8.35
N SER A 246 3.86 15.00 -8.33
CA SER A 246 3.55 13.56 -8.52
C SER A 246 3.93 13.08 -9.93
N THR A 247 3.67 13.88 -10.97
CA THR A 247 4.10 13.55 -12.34
C THR A 247 5.62 13.56 -12.45
N PHE A 248 6.29 14.55 -11.87
CA PHE A 248 7.75 14.63 -11.79
C PHE A 248 8.35 13.38 -11.14
N ASN A 249 7.79 12.93 -10.00
CA ASN A 249 8.23 11.72 -9.31
C ASN A 249 8.15 10.48 -10.21
N LEU A 250 7.05 10.29 -10.92
CA LEU A 250 6.90 9.14 -11.82
C LEU A 250 7.94 9.17 -12.95
N ILE A 251 8.19 10.34 -13.53
CA ILE A 251 9.19 10.50 -14.58
C ILE A 251 10.59 10.18 -14.03
N ILE A 252 10.96 10.74 -12.90
CA ILE A 252 12.28 10.50 -12.28
C ILE A 252 12.44 9.03 -11.88
N ALA A 253 11.43 8.41 -11.30
CA ALA A 253 11.46 6.99 -10.97
C ALA A 253 11.65 6.12 -12.24
N ALA A 254 10.92 6.42 -13.30
CA ALA A 254 11.07 5.71 -14.59
C ALA A 254 12.46 5.92 -15.20
N LEU A 255 13.02 7.14 -15.15
CA LEU A 255 14.37 7.44 -15.63
C LEU A 255 15.44 6.72 -14.81
N LEU A 256 15.31 6.65 -13.48
CA LEU A 256 16.22 5.87 -12.64
C LEU A 256 16.14 4.38 -12.97
N ALA A 257 14.93 3.83 -13.14
CA ALA A 257 14.77 2.43 -13.53
C ALA A 257 15.37 2.16 -14.91
N LEU A 258 15.16 3.05 -15.87
CA LEU A 258 15.76 2.95 -17.20
C LEU A 258 17.30 3.04 -17.14
N ALA A 259 17.85 3.94 -16.32
CA ALA A 259 19.29 4.05 -16.12
C ALA A 259 19.88 2.75 -15.57
N VAL A 260 19.30 2.17 -14.50
CA VAL A 260 19.76 0.89 -13.96
C VAL A 260 19.58 -0.24 -14.96
N PHE A 261 18.48 -0.27 -15.71
CA PHE A 261 18.23 -1.27 -16.75
C PHE A 261 19.29 -1.23 -17.86
N THR A 262 19.71 -0.05 -18.31
CA THR A 262 20.65 0.13 -19.43
C THR A 262 22.11 0.09 -19.01
N LEU A 263 22.44 0.57 -17.80
CA LEU A 263 23.81 0.59 -17.27
C LEU A 263 24.16 -0.70 -16.51
N GLY A 264 23.15 -1.42 -16.05
CA GLY A 264 23.27 -2.70 -15.35
C GLY A 264 23.25 -3.90 -16.29
N PRO A 265 23.11 -5.10 -15.73
CA PRO A 265 23.11 -6.37 -16.49
C PRO A 265 21.74 -6.62 -17.14
N THR A 266 21.40 -5.93 -18.23
CA THR A 266 20.07 -5.94 -18.89
C THR A 266 19.51 -7.34 -19.10
N VAL A 267 20.32 -8.29 -19.63
CA VAL A 267 19.86 -9.67 -19.87
C VAL A 267 19.50 -10.37 -18.57
N VAL A 268 20.33 -10.22 -17.52
CA VAL A 268 20.06 -10.79 -16.19
C VAL A 268 18.78 -10.22 -15.58
N ILE A 269 18.49 -8.94 -15.79
CA ILE A 269 17.25 -8.32 -15.33
C ILE A 269 16.04 -8.99 -15.98
N ILE A 270 16.09 -9.25 -17.29
CA ILE A 270 15.02 -9.92 -18.04
C ILE A 270 14.89 -11.38 -17.58
N ASP A 271 16.00 -12.09 -17.42
CA ASP A 271 16.02 -13.46 -16.93
C ASP A 271 15.45 -13.55 -15.51
N THR A 272 15.82 -12.60 -14.63
CA THR A 272 15.31 -12.51 -13.25
C THR A 272 13.81 -12.28 -13.26
N PHE A 273 13.30 -11.35 -14.07
CA PHE A 273 11.84 -11.12 -14.21
C PHE A 273 11.13 -12.42 -14.65
N THR A 274 11.65 -13.06 -15.70
CA THR A 274 11.02 -14.27 -16.29
C THR A 274 11.00 -15.43 -15.31
N ASN A 275 12.15 -15.74 -14.70
CA ASN A 275 12.27 -16.81 -13.71
C ASN A 275 11.42 -16.56 -12.46
N THR A 276 11.46 -15.32 -11.96
CA THR A 276 10.72 -14.93 -10.77
C THR A 276 9.20 -14.98 -10.99
N LEU A 277 8.72 -14.52 -12.15
CA LEU A 277 7.30 -14.60 -12.51
C LEU A 277 6.81 -16.05 -12.54
N GLY A 278 7.57 -16.96 -13.18
CA GLY A 278 7.25 -18.39 -13.22
C GLY A 278 7.19 -19.00 -11.82
N SER A 279 8.20 -18.75 -11.00
CA SER A 279 8.24 -19.27 -9.62
C SER A 279 7.21 -18.64 -8.68
N TYR A 280 6.89 -17.35 -8.88
CA TYR A 280 5.82 -16.67 -8.14
C TYR A 280 4.45 -17.30 -8.41
N LEU A 281 4.12 -17.55 -9.67
CA LEU A 281 2.84 -18.17 -10.05
C LEU A 281 2.74 -19.62 -9.57
N SER A 282 3.81 -20.42 -9.69
CA SER A 282 3.81 -21.82 -9.26
C SER A 282 3.70 -21.97 -7.73
N GLU A 283 4.30 -21.06 -6.95
CA GLU A 283 4.33 -21.13 -5.48
C GLU A 283 3.26 -20.25 -4.81
N PHE A 284 2.37 -19.62 -5.59
CA PHE A 284 1.45 -18.57 -5.13
C PHE A 284 0.64 -18.98 -3.90
N VAL A 285 -0.08 -20.11 -3.97
CA VAL A 285 -0.93 -20.58 -2.87
C VAL A 285 -0.09 -20.99 -1.66
N ARG A 286 1.04 -21.66 -1.90
CA ARG A 286 1.95 -22.09 -0.85
C ARG A 286 2.52 -20.91 -0.06
N MET A 287 2.95 -19.86 -0.73
CA MET A 287 3.43 -18.63 -0.08
C MET A 287 2.30 -17.93 0.69
N SER A 288 1.09 -17.85 0.10
CA SER A 288 -0.06 -17.19 0.70
C SER A 288 -0.49 -17.78 2.04
N LEU A 289 -0.29 -19.08 2.24
CA LEU A 289 -0.68 -19.79 3.45
C LEU A 289 0.52 -20.34 4.25
N ARG A 290 1.73 -19.83 3.96
CA ARG A 290 2.93 -20.32 4.62
C ARG A 290 2.99 -19.85 6.07
N MET A 291 2.81 -20.78 6.99
CA MET A 291 3.11 -20.64 8.42
C MET A 291 4.24 -21.62 8.79
N THR A 292 4.87 -21.41 9.94
CA THR A 292 5.98 -22.26 10.43
C THR A 292 5.66 -22.82 11.82
N PRO A 293 4.59 -23.66 11.96
CA PRO A 293 4.11 -24.10 13.27
C PRO A 293 5.09 -24.97 14.05
N PHE A 294 6.04 -25.62 13.37
CA PHE A 294 7.04 -26.50 13.97
C PHE A 294 8.44 -25.87 14.00
N ARG A 295 8.56 -24.59 13.68
CA ARG A 295 9.82 -23.87 13.62
C ARG A 295 9.58 -22.38 13.91
N ASP A 296 9.98 -21.95 15.10
CA ASP A 296 9.92 -20.52 15.44
C ASP A 296 11.12 -19.80 14.80
N SER A 297 10.85 -19.10 13.71
CA SER A 297 11.87 -18.35 12.97
C SER A 297 11.65 -16.83 13.00
N GLY A 298 10.47 -16.37 13.42
CA GLY A 298 10.09 -14.96 13.34
C GLY A 298 10.00 -14.39 11.91
N TRP A 299 10.45 -15.15 10.88
CA TRP A 299 10.55 -14.65 9.51
C TRP A 299 9.20 -14.26 8.92
N VAL A 300 8.18 -15.12 9.06
CA VAL A 300 6.82 -14.84 8.54
C VAL A 300 6.22 -13.62 9.24
N SER A 301 6.47 -13.49 10.55
CA SER A 301 6.00 -12.34 11.34
C SER A 301 6.68 -11.04 10.93
N GLY A 302 8.01 -11.06 10.77
CA GLY A 302 8.81 -9.88 10.45
C GLY A 302 8.64 -9.41 8.99
N TRP A 303 8.21 -10.28 8.09
CA TRP A 303 8.08 -9.98 6.67
C TRP A 303 6.64 -10.05 6.18
N THR A 304 6.10 -11.24 5.98
CA THR A 304 4.76 -11.38 5.34
C THR A 304 3.66 -10.73 6.17
N VAL A 305 3.62 -10.98 7.49
CA VAL A 305 2.59 -10.38 8.36
C VAL A 305 2.78 -8.87 8.45
N PHE A 306 4.02 -8.39 8.52
CA PHE A 306 4.31 -6.96 8.47
C PHE A 306 3.78 -6.32 7.20
N TYR A 307 4.07 -6.87 6.02
CA TYR A 307 3.56 -6.33 4.77
C TYR A 307 2.04 -6.33 4.71
N TRP A 308 1.38 -7.42 5.12
CA TRP A 308 -0.08 -7.48 5.12
C TRP A 308 -0.70 -6.44 6.05
N ALA A 309 -0.11 -6.25 7.23
CA ALA A 309 -0.52 -5.20 8.16
C ALA A 309 -0.29 -3.80 7.58
N TRP A 310 0.85 -3.56 6.93
CA TRP A 310 1.16 -2.28 6.31
C TRP A 310 0.17 -1.94 5.20
N TRP A 311 -0.10 -2.89 4.31
CA TRP A 311 -1.11 -2.70 3.26
C TRP A 311 -2.51 -2.49 3.83
N ALA A 312 -2.90 -3.23 4.85
CA ALA A 312 -4.17 -3.02 5.54
C ALA A 312 -4.26 -1.61 6.13
N SER A 313 -3.22 -1.13 6.82
CA SER A 313 -3.19 0.21 7.41
C SER A 313 -3.25 1.34 6.38
N TRP A 314 -2.64 1.14 5.21
CA TRP A 314 -2.66 2.10 4.10
C TRP A 314 -3.96 2.06 3.29
N SER A 315 -4.71 0.97 3.38
CA SER A 315 -5.85 0.74 2.49
C SER A 315 -6.97 1.78 2.60
N PRO A 316 -7.28 2.45 3.73
CA PRO A 316 -8.28 3.52 3.72
C PRO A 316 -7.82 4.73 2.90
N PHE A 317 -6.54 5.09 3.01
CA PHE A 317 -5.94 6.20 2.28
C PHE A 317 -5.92 5.93 0.77
N VAL A 318 -5.28 4.84 0.37
CA VAL A 318 -5.17 4.44 -1.05
C VAL A 318 -6.54 4.11 -1.62
N GLY A 319 -7.40 3.46 -0.83
CA GLY A 319 -8.75 3.09 -1.23
C GLY A 319 -9.65 4.29 -1.54
N LEU A 320 -9.59 5.34 -0.73
CA LEU A 320 -10.31 6.59 -0.99
C LEU A 320 -9.86 7.24 -2.31
N PHE A 321 -8.56 7.29 -2.55
CA PHE A 321 -8.01 7.85 -3.78
C PHE A 321 -8.43 7.05 -5.01
N ILE A 322 -8.24 5.71 -4.98
CA ILE A 322 -8.61 4.83 -6.10
C ILE A 322 -10.11 4.90 -6.37
N ALA A 323 -10.95 4.90 -5.31
CA ALA A 323 -12.39 5.06 -5.46
C ALA A 323 -12.75 6.34 -6.20
N ARG A 324 -12.17 7.48 -5.78
CA ARG A 324 -12.46 8.81 -6.36
C ARG A 324 -12.17 8.90 -7.85
N VAL A 325 -11.08 8.28 -8.30
CA VAL A 325 -10.67 8.34 -9.72
C VAL A 325 -11.33 7.28 -10.60
N SER A 326 -12.18 6.42 -10.04
CA SER A 326 -12.70 5.23 -10.72
C SER A 326 -14.22 5.26 -10.96
N ARG A 327 -14.90 6.37 -10.70
CA ARG A 327 -16.33 6.52 -10.97
C ARG A 327 -16.66 6.19 -12.43
N GLY A 328 -17.76 5.51 -12.68
CA GLY A 328 -18.26 5.13 -14.01
C GLY A 328 -17.61 3.87 -14.60
N ARG A 329 -16.55 3.31 -13.99
CA ARG A 329 -15.93 2.06 -14.46
C ARG A 329 -16.74 0.84 -14.04
N SER A 330 -16.67 -0.25 -14.83
CA SER A 330 -17.19 -1.53 -14.39
C SER A 330 -16.31 -2.14 -13.28
N ILE A 331 -16.89 -3.02 -12.44
CA ILE A 331 -16.17 -3.73 -11.39
C ILE A 331 -15.00 -4.54 -12.00
N ARG A 332 -15.20 -5.17 -13.17
CA ARG A 332 -14.16 -5.91 -13.90
C ARG A 332 -12.99 -5.01 -14.28
N GLU A 333 -13.28 -3.91 -14.98
CA GLU A 333 -12.28 -2.95 -15.40
C GLU A 333 -11.52 -2.39 -14.20
N PHE A 334 -12.25 -2.03 -13.14
CA PHE A 334 -11.70 -1.53 -11.89
C PHE A 334 -10.70 -2.52 -11.28
N ILE A 335 -11.11 -3.77 -11.05
CA ILE A 335 -10.26 -4.77 -10.39
C ILE A 335 -9.04 -5.11 -11.24
N LEU A 336 -9.24 -5.38 -12.53
CA LEU A 336 -8.13 -5.72 -13.42
C LEU A 336 -7.11 -4.57 -13.50
N GLY A 337 -7.58 -3.33 -13.62
CA GLY A 337 -6.68 -2.17 -13.65
C GLY A 337 -5.96 -1.92 -12.33
N THR A 338 -6.66 -1.97 -11.20
CA THR A 338 -6.08 -1.67 -9.88
C THR A 338 -5.17 -2.78 -9.37
N VAL A 339 -5.39 -4.04 -9.79
CA VAL A 339 -4.58 -5.18 -9.32
C VAL A 339 -3.41 -5.43 -10.27
N LEU A 340 -3.64 -5.51 -11.60
CA LEU A 340 -2.60 -5.98 -12.52
C LEU A 340 -1.56 -4.90 -12.86
N ALA A 341 -2.01 -3.67 -13.15
CA ALA A 341 -1.09 -2.64 -13.64
C ALA A 341 0.01 -2.29 -12.61
N PRO A 342 -0.32 -1.99 -11.33
CA PRO A 342 0.72 -1.73 -10.33
C PRO A 342 1.53 -2.96 -9.94
N THR A 343 0.93 -4.17 -9.98
CA THR A 343 1.67 -5.43 -9.76
C THR A 343 2.78 -5.59 -10.79
N LEU A 344 2.49 -5.38 -12.08
CA LEU A 344 3.50 -5.47 -13.14
C LEU A 344 4.60 -4.43 -12.96
N ALA A 345 4.24 -3.20 -12.57
CA ALA A 345 5.24 -2.16 -12.29
C ALA A 345 6.16 -2.53 -11.12
N ALA A 346 5.60 -3.08 -10.04
CA ALA A 346 6.39 -3.56 -8.91
C ALA A 346 7.33 -4.70 -9.35
N PHE A 347 6.86 -5.64 -10.16
CA PHE A 347 7.67 -6.74 -10.68
C PHE A 347 8.84 -6.24 -11.54
N VAL A 348 8.59 -5.29 -12.44
CA VAL A 348 9.64 -4.64 -13.21
C VAL A 348 10.63 -3.92 -12.28
N TRP A 349 10.14 -3.16 -11.32
CA TRP A 349 10.96 -2.43 -10.35
C TRP A 349 11.90 -3.34 -9.58
N PHE A 350 11.37 -4.39 -8.96
CA PHE A 350 12.19 -5.36 -8.21
C PHE A 350 13.17 -6.11 -9.10
N SER A 351 12.80 -6.45 -10.34
CA SER A 351 13.71 -7.11 -11.28
C SER A 351 14.87 -6.19 -11.67
N VAL A 352 14.59 -4.91 -11.91
CA VAL A 352 15.61 -3.91 -12.27
C VAL A 352 16.54 -3.67 -11.07
N PHE A 353 16.02 -3.29 -9.92
CA PHE A 353 16.84 -2.89 -8.78
C PHE A 353 17.34 -4.08 -7.97
N GLY A 354 16.44 -4.96 -7.54
CA GLY A 354 16.76 -6.14 -6.74
C GLY A 354 17.56 -7.18 -7.50
N GLY A 355 17.16 -7.45 -8.76
CA GLY A 355 17.89 -8.38 -9.65
C GLY A 355 19.31 -7.91 -9.93
N THR A 356 19.49 -6.61 -10.20
CA THR A 356 20.83 -6.03 -10.40
C THR A 356 21.65 -6.13 -9.11
N ALA A 357 21.09 -5.78 -7.96
CA ALA A 357 21.82 -5.84 -6.69
C ALA A 357 22.27 -7.27 -6.34
N LEU A 358 21.40 -8.26 -6.51
CA LEU A 358 21.74 -9.67 -6.30
C LEU A 358 22.81 -10.14 -7.28
N HIS A 359 22.72 -9.74 -8.55
CA HIS A 359 23.75 -10.08 -9.53
C HIS A 359 25.12 -9.51 -9.16
N LEU A 360 25.18 -8.23 -8.79
CA LEU A 360 26.44 -7.60 -8.37
C LEU A 360 26.99 -8.26 -7.11
N GLN A 361 26.14 -8.57 -6.13
CA GLN A 361 26.53 -9.26 -4.90
C GLN A 361 27.11 -10.66 -5.17
N ILE A 362 26.44 -11.47 -6.01
CA ILE A 362 26.73 -12.88 -6.18
C ILE A 362 27.82 -13.10 -7.22
N MET A 363 27.75 -12.42 -8.36
CA MET A 363 28.60 -12.67 -9.51
C MET A 363 29.84 -11.77 -9.56
N GLN A 364 29.77 -10.59 -8.95
CA GLN A 364 30.87 -9.62 -8.96
C GLN A 364 31.50 -9.40 -7.57
N GLY A 365 30.93 -10.02 -6.52
CA GLY A 365 31.48 -9.92 -5.14
C GLY A 365 31.33 -8.53 -4.51
N VAL A 366 30.42 -7.69 -5.01
CA VAL A 366 30.15 -6.37 -4.44
C VAL A 366 29.48 -6.55 -3.08
N PRO A 367 29.98 -5.99 -1.96
CA PRO A 367 29.47 -6.28 -0.60
C PRO A 367 28.21 -5.49 -0.24
N ILE A 368 27.17 -5.58 -1.09
CA ILE A 368 25.88 -4.89 -0.85
C ILE A 368 25.18 -5.48 0.37
N ALA A 369 25.28 -6.79 0.58
CA ALA A 369 24.69 -7.46 1.74
C ALA A 369 25.29 -6.98 3.07
N ASP A 370 26.59 -6.72 3.13
CA ASP A 370 27.25 -6.19 4.32
C ASP A 370 26.77 -4.78 4.65
N ALA A 371 26.62 -3.94 3.62
CA ALA A 371 26.07 -2.60 3.79
C ALA A 371 24.61 -2.63 4.30
N VAL A 372 23.78 -3.50 3.75
CA VAL A 372 22.37 -3.67 4.16
C VAL A 372 22.25 -4.23 5.57
N ASN A 373 23.13 -5.16 5.96
CA ASN A 373 23.18 -5.70 7.32
C ASN A 373 23.61 -4.64 8.34
N ALA A 374 24.51 -3.73 7.97
CA ALA A 374 24.92 -2.62 8.82
C ALA A 374 23.82 -1.55 8.95
N ASP A 375 23.21 -1.17 7.83
CA ASP A 375 22.09 -0.24 7.78
C ASP A 375 21.26 -0.48 6.51
N VAL A 376 20.05 -0.99 6.70
CA VAL A 376 19.13 -1.32 5.60
C VAL A 376 18.79 -0.13 4.69
N SER A 377 18.85 1.10 5.22
CA SER A 377 18.54 2.32 4.46
C SER A 377 19.62 2.68 3.42
N THR A 378 20.79 2.07 3.49
CA THR A 378 21.90 2.28 2.53
C THR A 378 21.75 1.43 1.26
N ALA A 379 20.86 0.46 1.23
CA ALA A 379 20.73 -0.56 0.18
C ALA A 379 20.76 0.00 -1.24
N LEU A 380 19.89 0.98 -1.53
CA LEU A 380 19.77 1.59 -2.86
C LEU A 380 21.05 2.35 -3.25
N PHE A 381 21.66 3.05 -2.31
CA PHE A 381 22.86 3.84 -2.55
C PHE A 381 24.08 2.94 -2.77
N SER A 382 24.17 1.81 -2.08
CA SER A 382 25.20 0.78 -2.29
C SER A 382 25.12 0.18 -3.68
N LEU A 383 23.91 -0.06 -4.20
CA LEU A 383 23.71 -0.46 -5.59
C LEU A 383 24.23 0.62 -6.55
N PHE A 384 23.83 1.88 -6.35
CA PHE A 384 24.23 2.96 -7.27
C PHE A 384 25.73 3.19 -7.30
N HIS A 385 26.41 3.15 -6.16
CA HIS A 385 27.88 3.28 -6.10
C HIS A 385 28.63 2.22 -6.92
N SER A 386 27.98 1.10 -7.19
CA SER A 386 28.54 0.01 -8.00
C SER A 386 28.24 0.14 -9.49
N LEU A 387 27.53 1.18 -9.90
CA LEU A 387 27.15 1.44 -11.29
C LEU A 387 27.79 2.74 -11.81
N PRO A 388 27.97 2.88 -13.15
CA PRO A 388 28.36 4.16 -13.73
C PRO A 388 27.39 5.27 -13.32
N TRP A 389 27.94 6.48 -13.06
CA TRP A 389 27.18 7.66 -12.59
C TRP A 389 26.46 7.47 -11.25
N GLY A 390 26.95 6.58 -10.39
CA GLY A 390 26.31 6.25 -9.10
C GLY A 390 26.04 7.44 -8.20
N ALA A 391 26.96 8.40 -8.12
CA ALA A 391 26.77 9.63 -7.34
C ALA A 391 25.58 10.48 -7.88
N LEU A 392 25.44 10.60 -9.21
CA LEU A 392 24.32 11.30 -9.82
C LEU A 392 23.00 10.57 -9.52
N MET A 393 22.97 9.25 -9.72
CA MET A 393 21.78 8.43 -9.41
C MET A 393 21.40 8.52 -7.93
N SER A 394 22.36 8.53 -7.03
CA SER A 394 22.15 8.70 -5.58
C SER A 394 21.53 10.06 -5.25
N GLY A 395 22.04 11.13 -5.87
CA GLY A 395 21.48 12.47 -5.70
C GLY A 395 20.04 12.57 -6.23
N VAL A 396 19.79 12.05 -7.43
CA VAL A 396 18.46 12.01 -8.05
C VAL A 396 17.47 11.18 -7.20
N ALA A 397 17.89 10.02 -6.70
CA ALA A 397 17.06 9.18 -5.83
C ALA A 397 16.75 9.88 -4.49
N THR A 398 17.72 10.60 -3.91
CA THR A 398 17.48 11.37 -2.68
C THR A 398 16.42 12.43 -2.89
N VAL A 399 16.51 13.19 -4.00
CA VAL A 399 15.48 14.18 -4.38
C VAL A 399 14.12 13.49 -4.61
N LEU A 400 14.09 12.36 -5.29
CA LEU A 400 12.88 11.57 -5.51
C LEU A 400 12.20 11.20 -4.19
N VAL A 401 12.95 10.69 -3.21
CA VAL A 401 12.41 10.31 -1.89
C VAL A 401 11.90 11.53 -1.13
N VAL A 402 12.61 12.69 -1.17
CA VAL A 402 12.13 13.94 -0.56
C VAL A 402 10.80 14.37 -1.18
N VAL A 403 10.67 14.34 -2.50
CA VAL A 403 9.43 14.74 -3.17
C VAL A 403 8.30 13.74 -2.88
N PHE A 404 8.59 12.43 -2.83
CA PHE A 404 7.61 11.43 -2.37
C PHE A 404 7.17 11.66 -0.93
N PHE A 405 8.09 12.03 -0.05
CA PHE A 405 7.76 12.34 1.34
C PHE A 405 6.76 13.51 1.42
N VAL A 406 7.05 14.60 0.71
CA VAL A 406 6.20 15.81 0.70
C VAL A 406 4.83 15.50 0.09
N THR A 407 4.76 14.82 -1.05
CA THR A 407 3.49 14.52 -1.72
C THR A 407 2.64 13.51 -0.94
N SER A 408 3.27 12.53 -0.31
CA SER A 408 2.58 11.56 0.56
C SER A 408 2.05 12.21 1.84
N GLY A 409 2.86 13.06 2.49
CA GLY A 409 2.45 13.80 3.68
C GLY A 409 1.29 14.75 3.42
N ASP A 410 1.35 15.53 2.33
CA ASP A 410 0.26 16.42 1.89
C ASP A 410 -1.05 15.65 1.67
N SER A 411 -1.00 14.59 0.88
CA SER A 411 -2.18 13.76 0.61
C SER A 411 -2.72 13.08 1.88
N ALA A 412 -1.83 12.65 2.77
CA ALA A 412 -2.21 11.98 4.01
C ALA A 412 -2.98 12.91 4.96
N VAL A 413 -2.52 14.16 5.14
CA VAL A 413 -3.23 15.11 6.02
C VAL A 413 -4.60 15.51 5.48
N LEU A 414 -4.78 15.52 4.15
CA LEU A 414 -6.07 15.73 3.52
C LEU A 414 -7.00 14.55 3.85
N VAL A 415 -6.56 13.32 3.59
CA VAL A 415 -7.39 12.12 3.81
C VAL A 415 -7.71 11.90 5.28
N LEU A 416 -6.73 12.02 6.18
CA LEU A 416 -6.97 11.95 7.64
C LEU A 416 -7.95 13.03 8.09
N GLY A 417 -7.81 14.24 7.52
CA GLY A 417 -8.77 15.33 7.74
C GLY A 417 -10.17 14.96 7.30
N MET A 418 -10.36 14.44 6.09
CA MET A 418 -11.65 13.97 5.57
C MET A 418 -12.27 12.89 6.47
N MET A 419 -11.49 11.85 6.79
CA MET A 419 -11.97 10.72 7.60
C MET A 419 -12.37 11.15 9.01
N SER A 420 -11.66 12.08 9.62
CA SER A 420 -11.92 12.56 11.00
C SER A 420 -12.97 13.66 11.09
N THR A 421 -13.40 14.24 9.97
CA THR A 421 -14.42 15.30 9.89
C THR A 421 -15.69 14.85 9.14
N ARG A 422 -16.10 13.59 9.33
CA ARG A 422 -17.32 12.99 8.76
C ARG A 422 -17.39 13.04 7.23
N GLY A 423 -16.26 12.84 6.57
CA GLY A 423 -16.19 12.82 5.11
C GLY A 423 -16.15 14.19 4.45
N ASN A 424 -15.86 15.26 5.18
CA ASN A 424 -15.70 16.59 4.60
C ASN A 424 -14.52 16.61 3.62
N GLU A 425 -14.78 16.76 2.34
CA GLU A 425 -13.77 16.75 1.27
C GLU A 425 -12.77 17.91 1.36
N ASN A 426 -13.13 18.99 2.07
CA ASN A 426 -12.29 20.16 2.26
C ASN A 426 -12.08 20.46 3.75
N PRO A 427 -11.29 19.63 4.48
CA PRO A 427 -11.00 19.87 5.88
C PRO A 427 -10.24 21.18 6.06
N SER A 428 -10.51 21.90 7.16
CA SER A 428 -9.88 23.18 7.45
C SER A 428 -8.36 23.07 7.60
N ALA A 429 -7.63 24.14 7.35
CA ALA A 429 -6.19 24.20 7.52
C ALA A 429 -5.74 23.76 8.93
N ARG A 430 -6.50 24.12 9.96
CA ARG A 430 -6.21 23.69 11.35
C ARG A 430 -6.23 22.16 11.50
N VAL A 431 -7.21 21.47 10.90
CA VAL A 431 -7.31 20.00 10.94
C VAL A 431 -6.11 19.37 10.21
N LYS A 432 -5.73 19.90 9.04
CA LYS A 432 -4.56 19.45 8.28
C LYS A 432 -3.27 19.61 9.09
N VAL A 433 -3.09 20.77 9.74
CA VAL A 433 -1.91 21.01 10.60
C VAL A 433 -1.86 20.05 11.78
N VAL A 434 -2.98 19.81 12.46
CA VAL A 434 -3.05 18.85 13.57
C VAL A 434 -2.62 17.46 13.09
N TRP A 435 -3.16 16.97 11.97
CA TRP A 435 -2.78 15.67 11.44
C TRP A 435 -1.33 15.60 11.00
N GLY A 436 -0.82 16.64 10.35
CA GLY A 436 0.58 16.68 9.93
C GLY A 436 1.54 16.62 11.11
N LEU A 437 1.27 17.37 12.18
CA LEU A 437 2.09 17.32 13.39
C LEU A 437 1.98 15.95 14.09
N LEU A 438 0.80 15.33 14.12
CA LEU A 438 0.60 14.03 14.75
C LEU A 438 1.31 12.90 13.99
N ILE A 439 1.17 12.81 12.65
CA ILE A 439 1.86 11.76 11.87
C ILE A 439 3.38 11.93 11.92
N SER A 440 3.88 13.15 11.89
CA SER A 440 5.31 13.43 12.06
C SER A 440 5.77 13.10 13.48
N GLY A 441 4.96 13.41 14.50
CA GLY A 441 5.22 13.01 15.87
C GLY A 441 5.29 11.50 16.06
N ILE A 442 4.38 10.73 15.42
CA ILE A 442 4.47 9.26 15.42
C ILE A 442 5.78 8.81 14.78
N ALA A 443 6.12 9.36 13.60
CA ALA A 443 7.37 8.98 12.91
C ALA A 443 8.62 9.22 13.78
N VAL A 444 8.70 10.38 14.43
CA VAL A 444 9.80 10.70 15.38
C VAL A 444 9.79 9.73 16.58
N SER A 445 8.63 9.52 17.20
CA SER A 445 8.51 8.61 18.36
C SER A 445 8.95 7.19 18.03
N LEU A 446 8.58 6.68 16.86
CA LEU A 446 8.95 5.33 16.41
C LEU A 446 10.44 5.23 16.05
N LEU A 447 11.02 6.28 15.45
CA LEU A 447 12.46 6.33 15.20
C LEU A 447 13.25 6.25 16.51
N LEU A 448 12.87 7.04 17.52
CA LEU A 448 13.53 7.05 18.84
C LEU A 448 13.31 5.73 19.61
N ALA A 449 12.18 5.04 19.40
CA ALA A 449 11.84 3.79 20.07
C ALA A 449 12.49 2.52 19.46
N GLY A 450 13.26 2.66 18.37
CA GLY A 450 13.94 1.52 17.73
C GLY A 450 13.95 1.51 16.20
N GLY A 451 13.77 2.67 15.57
CA GLY A 451 13.92 2.85 14.12
C GLY A 451 12.97 1.99 13.29
N VAL A 452 13.48 1.34 12.23
CA VAL A 452 12.67 0.52 11.31
C VAL A 452 11.87 -0.55 12.04
N LYS A 453 12.47 -1.21 13.04
CA LYS A 453 11.80 -2.29 13.81
C LYS A 453 10.58 -1.76 14.56
N ALA A 454 10.70 -0.62 15.26
CA ALA A 454 9.58 -0.01 15.98
C ALA A 454 8.44 0.41 15.02
N VAL A 455 8.82 0.94 13.85
CA VAL A 455 7.88 1.28 12.77
C VAL A 455 7.09 0.05 12.29
N GLN A 456 7.78 -1.06 12.04
CA GLN A 456 7.15 -2.31 11.62
C GLN A 456 6.21 -2.87 12.70
N THR A 457 6.68 -2.87 13.94
CA THR A 457 5.93 -3.35 15.12
C THR A 457 4.64 -2.56 15.32
N ALA A 458 4.73 -1.23 15.34
CA ALA A 458 3.56 -0.36 15.50
C ALA A 458 2.52 -0.58 14.38
N THR A 459 2.99 -0.72 13.14
CA THR A 459 2.11 -0.98 12.00
C THR A 459 1.30 -2.27 12.17
N ILE A 460 1.93 -3.37 12.61
CA ILE A 460 1.23 -4.65 12.85
C ILE A 460 0.20 -4.51 13.97
N VAL A 461 0.56 -3.84 15.05
CA VAL A 461 -0.32 -3.67 16.22
C VAL A 461 -1.60 -2.91 15.86
N PHE A 462 -1.47 -1.77 15.19
CA PHE A 462 -2.61 -0.92 14.86
C PHE A 462 -3.41 -1.36 13.63
N ALA A 463 -2.83 -2.18 12.74
CA ALA A 463 -3.53 -2.73 11.60
C ALA A 463 -4.47 -3.89 11.96
N LEU A 464 -4.25 -4.65 13.03
CA LEU A 464 -5.05 -5.83 13.35
C LEU A 464 -6.56 -5.51 13.50
N PRO A 465 -6.98 -4.53 14.32
CA PRO A 465 -8.40 -4.20 14.44
C PRO A 465 -8.99 -3.74 13.10
N PHE A 466 -8.21 -2.99 12.32
CA PHE A 466 -8.67 -2.51 11.03
C PHE A 466 -8.75 -3.64 9.97
N THR A 467 -7.91 -4.66 10.05
CA THR A 467 -8.02 -5.85 9.20
C THR A 467 -9.37 -6.56 9.39
N ALA A 468 -9.91 -6.58 10.61
CA ALA A 468 -11.26 -7.08 10.85
C ALA A 468 -12.34 -6.17 10.21
N VAL A 469 -12.12 -4.85 10.20
CA VAL A 469 -13.00 -3.90 9.50
C VAL A 469 -12.98 -4.17 7.98
N ILE A 470 -11.83 -4.44 7.39
CA ILE A 470 -11.71 -4.80 5.97
C ILE A 470 -12.56 -6.03 5.62
N LEU A 471 -12.59 -7.05 6.47
CA LEU A 471 -13.47 -8.22 6.28
C LEU A 471 -14.95 -7.84 6.29
N LEU A 472 -15.36 -6.95 7.21
CA LEU A 472 -16.74 -6.46 7.24
C LEU A 472 -17.09 -5.65 5.99
N MET A 473 -16.15 -4.83 5.49
CA MET A 473 -16.32 -4.11 4.22
C MET A 473 -16.43 -5.07 3.03
N ALA A 474 -15.60 -6.08 2.96
CA ALA A 474 -15.63 -7.11 1.91
C ALA A 474 -16.98 -7.86 1.93
N LEU A 475 -17.46 -8.24 3.11
CA LEU A 475 -18.77 -8.89 3.26
C LEU A 475 -19.93 -7.97 2.85
N ALA A 476 -19.87 -6.69 3.23
CA ALA A 476 -20.87 -5.70 2.84
C ALA A 476 -20.88 -5.49 1.32
N LEU A 477 -19.70 -5.36 0.72
CA LEU A 477 -19.53 -5.25 -0.73
C LEU A 477 -20.13 -6.47 -1.45
N TRP A 478 -19.76 -7.68 -1.03
CA TRP A 478 -20.28 -8.91 -1.62
C TRP A 478 -21.81 -8.97 -1.61
N ARG A 479 -22.42 -8.67 -0.45
CA ARG A 479 -23.88 -8.65 -0.30
C ARG A 479 -24.52 -7.56 -1.14
N GLY A 480 -23.94 -6.36 -1.17
CA GLY A 480 -24.43 -5.23 -1.95
C GLY A 480 -24.39 -5.49 -3.45
N VAL A 481 -23.26 -5.96 -3.96
CA VAL A 481 -23.04 -6.31 -5.36
C VAL A 481 -24.00 -7.42 -5.81
N LYS A 482 -24.15 -8.48 -5.00
CA LYS A 482 -25.09 -9.57 -5.27
C LYS A 482 -26.53 -9.07 -5.35
N ALA A 483 -26.96 -8.26 -4.38
CA ALA A 483 -28.32 -7.74 -4.35
C ALA A 483 -28.64 -6.82 -5.55
N ASP A 484 -27.67 -5.98 -5.96
CA ASP A 484 -27.84 -5.10 -7.11
C ASP A 484 -27.93 -5.88 -8.42
N TRP A 485 -27.01 -6.83 -8.61
CA TRP A 485 -27.03 -7.68 -9.78
C TRP A 485 -28.36 -8.44 -9.89
N GLU A 486 -28.87 -9.02 -8.80
CA GLU A 486 -30.16 -9.71 -8.79
C GLU A 486 -31.34 -8.76 -9.08
N ALA A 487 -31.24 -7.50 -8.67
CA ALA A 487 -32.26 -6.49 -8.98
C ALA A 487 -32.25 -6.11 -10.47
N GLU A 488 -31.07 -5.90 -11.06
CA GLU A 488 -30.92 -5.63 -12.49
C GLU A 488 -31.40 -6.81 -13.34
N ASP A 489 -30.97 -8.03 -13.03
CA ASP A 489 -31.40 -9.23 -13.77
C ASP A 489 -32.93 -9.42 -13.74
N ARG A 490 -33.58 -9.11 -12.60
CA ARG A 490 -35.06 -9.11 -12.53
C ARG A 490 -35.68 -8.06 -13.42
N ARG A 491 -35.13 -6.85 -13.48
CA ARG A 491 -35.60 -5.76 -14.35
C ARG A 491 -35.48 -6.12 -15.83
N ASP A 492 -34.31 -6.66 -16.20
CA ASP A 492 -34.05 -7.07 -17.60
C ASP A 492 -34.96 -8.20 -18.03
N ARG A 493 -35.19 -9.20 -17.21
CA ARG A 493 -36.14 -10.28 -17.51
C ARG A 493 -37.57 -9.74 -17.69
N ALA A 494 -37.99 -8.83 -16.82
CA ALA A 494 -39.30 -8.20 -16.92
C ALA A 494 -39.45 -7.36 -18.22
N LEU A 495 -38.41 -6.61 -18.59
CA LEU A 495 -38.38 -5.84 -19.83
C LEU A 495 -38.43 -6.74 -21.06
N ARG A 496 -37.58 -7.77 -21.11
CA ARG A 496 -37.59 -8.76 -22.22
C ARG A 496 -38.94 -9.47 -22.37
N ARG A 497 -39.59 -9.77 -21.24
CA ARG A 497 -40.96 -10.33 -21.28
C ARG A 497 -41.94 -9.36 -21.87
N ARG A 498 -41.97 -8.09 -21.45
CA ARG A 498 -42.85 -7.05 -22.00
C ARG A 498 -42.62 -6.83 -23.52
N LEU A 499 -41.35 -6.78 -23.95
CA LEU A 499 -40.97 -6.63 -25.33
C LEU A 499 -41.47 -7.81 -26.19
N ARG A 500 -41.40 -9.06 -25.68
CA ARG A 500 -41.94 -10.25 -26.36
C ARG A 500 -43.48 -10.19 -26.46
N GLU A 501 -44.15 -9.77 -25.40
CA GLU A 501 -45.61 -9.60 -25.38
C GLU A 501 -46.05 -8.54 -26.38
N MET A 502 -45.30 -7.45 -26.53
CA MET A 502 -45.55 -6.37 -27.51
C MET A 502 -45.26 -6.78 -28.98
N ALA A 503 -44.26 -7.64 -29.18
CA ALA A 503 -43.89 -8.10 -30.52
C ALA A 503 -44.91 -9.08 -31.16
N GLY A 504 -45.86 -9.57 -30.37
CA GLY A 504 -46.86 -10.55 -30.84
C GLY A 504 -46.26 -11.92 -31.18
N PRO A 505 -47.08 -12.92 -31.47
CA PRO A 505 -46.60 -14.21 -31.96
C PRO A 505 -45.93 -14.01 -33.33
N ALA A 506 -44.68 -14.51 -33.45
CA ALA A 506 -43.99 -14.54 -34.73
C ALA A 506 -44.88 -15.18 -35.78
N THR A 507 -45.23 -14.46 -36.86
CA THR A 507 -45.95 -15.03 -37.98
C THR A 507 -45.11 -16.18 -38.55
N PRO A 508 -45.63 -17.42 -38.62
CA PRO A 508 -44.87 -18.51 -39.23
C PRO A 508 -44.53 -18.15 -40.68
N PRO A 509 -43.34 -18.51 -41.18
CA PRO A 509 -43.00 -18.31 -42.58
C PRO A 509 -44.09 -18.97 -43.42
N GLN A 510 -44.69 -18.20 -44.36
CA GLN A 510 -45.63 -18.75 -45.32
C GLN A 510 -44.89 -19.76 -46.22
N PRO A 511 -45.53 -20.89 -46.58
CA PRO A 511 -44.88 -21.96 -47.34
C PRO A 511 -44.53 -21.55 -48.78
#